data_95846896ce9eb547fd6cac7809bb2268
#
_entry.id   95846896ce9eb547fd6cac7809bb2268
#
_cell.length_a   1.000
_cell.length_b   1.000
_cell.length_c   1.000
_cell.angle_alpha   90.00
_cell.angle_beta   90.00
_cell.angle_gamma   90.00
#
_symmetry.space_group_name_H-M   'P 1'
#
loop_
_entity.id
_entity.type
_entity.pdbx_description
1 polymer ?
#
loop_
_entity_poly.entity_id
_entity_poly.type
_entity_poly.pdbx_seq_one_letter_code
_entity_poly.pdbx_strand_id
1 'polypeptide(L)'
;MKASALYRMIASIHNVQLKKWVRKSAQLLVSASLLTAAGSTLAADKEVTIAFQDMMVPWRYAQQLDEIAKETGYKVSYRKFGGGGDVIRAMASGNVQIGEAGSSPVAAGLSQGLPIQLFWILDNINDAEAMVARNGSGVTSVAQLKGKRLGVPFVSTSHFHALLAIKKAGLSPSDVKVLNMRPPEIAAAWERGDIDAAFVWNPVLAKISASGKVITSSGKIAADTGIATFDGFVVNSEWAQNNQAFMMSLVKILAKYDAMYRAHPEQWTGSTPQGKAVAAISGGEPGEVAAALALYQFPTPAEQASVKWLSGGKNAGAVKSLQATADFLKEQKTLQSTLPDYSVGVTDQYVKALAK
;
A
#
# COMPACT_ATOMS: atom_id res chain seq x y z
N MET A 1 -15.80 15.65 -91.43
CA MET A 1 -14.80 15.96 -90.41
C MET A 1 -15.14 17.20 -89.58
N LYS A 2 -16.38 17.51 -89.18
CA LYS A 2 -16.71 18.68 -88.36
C LYS A 2 -17.48 18.33 -87.03
N ALA A 3 -17.88 17.07 -86.83
CA ALA A 3 -18.63 16.66 -85.58
C ALA A 3 -17.75 16.24 -84.41
N SER A 4 -16.49 15.87 -84.63
CA SER A 4 -15.59 15.38 -83.55
C SER A 4 -14.93 16.49 -82.70
N ALA A 5 -14.83 17.72 -83.29
CA ALA A 5 -14.23 18.84 -82.57
C ALA A 5 -15.19 19.46 -81.55
N LEU A 6 -16.50 19.51 -81.90
CA LEU A 6 -17.52 20.05 -80.97
C LEU A 6 -17.74 19.16 -79.74
N TYR A 7 -17.67 17.83 -79.92
CA TYR A 7 -17.82 16.88 -78.83
C TYR A 7 -16.65 16.95 -77.85
N ARG A 8 -15.44 17.17 -78.33
CA ARG A 8 -14.25 17.34 -77.45
C ARG A 8 -14.26 18.66 -76.68
N MET A 9 -14.84 19.71 -77.27
CA MET A 9 -14.92 21.03 -76.62
C MET A 9 -15.96 21.03 -75.48
N ILE A 10 -17.12 20.40 -75.67
CA ILE A 10 -18.17 20.28 -74.64
C ILE A 10 -17.71 19.36 -73.46
N ALA A 11 -17.02 18.28 -73.75
CA ALA A 11 -16.45 17.41 -72.76
C ALA A 11 -15.36 18.09 -71.89
N SER A 12 -14.56 19.01 -72.51
CA SER A 12 -13.54 19.79 -71.80
C SER A 12 -14.14 20.82 -70.82
N ILE A 13 -15.23 21.50 -71.23
CA ILE A 13 -15.91 22.51 -70.38
C ILE A 13 -16.61 21.84 -69.16
N HIS A 14 -17.25 20.68 -69.35
CA HIS A 14 -17.87 19.94 -68.23
C HIS A 14 -16.85 19.45 -67.23
N ASN A 15 -15.68 18.99 -67.67
CA ASN A 15 -14.65 18.50 -66.79
C ASN A 15 -13.98 19.60 -65.95
N VAL A 16 -13.88 20.83 -66.48
CA VAL A 16 -13.33 21.98 -65.74
C VAL A 16 -14.32 22.51 -64.69
N GLN A 17 -15.63 22.54 -65.04
CA GLN A 17 -16.67 22.95 -64.09
C GLN A 17 -16.83 21.91 -62.90
N LEU A 18 -16.81 20.62 -63.21
CA LEU A 18 -16.88 19.58 -62.15
C LEU A 18 -15.69 19.65 -61.24
N LYS A 19 -14.47 19.84 -61.73
CA LYS A 19 -13.27 19.99 -60.92
C LYS A 19 -13.28 21.21 -59.98
N LYS A 20 -13.88 22.32 -60.42
CA LYS A 20 -14.05 23.54 -59.61
C LYS A 20 -15.11 23.34 -58.50
N TRP A 21 -16.19 22.61 -58.79
CA TRP A 21 -17.22 22.30 -57.79
C TRP A 21 -16.71 21.32 -56.73
N VAL A 22 -16.02 20.26 -57.11
CA VAL A 22 -15.43 19.28 -56.19
C VAL A 22 -14.36 19.92 -55.30
N ARG A 23 -13.54 20.87 -55.85
CA ARG A 23 -12.57 21.61 -55.02
C ARG A 23 -13.21 22.56 -53.99
N LYS A 24 -14.32 23.24 -54.34
CA LYS A 24 -15.04 24.10 -53.39
C LYS A 24 -15.77 23.30 -52.32
N SER A 25 -16.33 22.15 -52.66
CA SER A 25 -16.97 21.26 -51.68
C SER A 25 -15.98 20.59 -50.76
N ALA A 26 -14.77 20.25 -51.23
CA ALA A 26 -13.69 19.68 -50.39
C ALA A 26 -13.10 20.73 -49.43
N GLN A 27 -13.01 22.01 -49.83
CA GLN A 27 -12.54 23.06 -48.93
C GLN A 27 -13.56 23.43 -47.83
N LEU A 28 -14.85 23.33 -48.08
CA LEU A 28 -15.90 23.54 -47.08
C LEU A 28 -16.04 22.37 -46.10
N LEU A 29 -15.77 21.13 -46.53
CA LEU A 29 -15.76 19.95 -45.64
C LEU A 29 -14.52 19.89 -44.76
N VAL A 30 -13.35 20.36 -45.20
CA VAL A 30 -12.14 20.42 -44.39
C VAL A 30 -12.21 21.54 -43.34
N SER A 31 -12.89 22.66 -43.65
CA SER A 31 -13.08 23.75 -42.68
C SER A 31 -14.13 23.42 -41.58
N ALA A 32 -15.10 22.57 -41.88
CA ALA A 32 -16.09 22.10 -40.87
C ALA A 32 -15.54 20.99 -39.96
N SER A 33 -14.57 20.21 -40.46
CA SER A 33 -13.93 19.13 -39.65
C SER A 33 -12.88 19.65 -38.71
N LEU A 34 -12.36 20.87 -38.87
CA LEU A 34 -11.38 21.50 -37.98
C LEU A 34 -12.03 22.28 -36.80
N LEU A 35 -13.33 22.52 -36.82
CA LEU A 35 -14.05 23.21 -35.74
C LEU A 35 -14.75 22.26 -34.75
N THR A 36 -14.79 20.95 -35.01
CA THR A 36 -15.35 19.95 -34.11
C THR A 36 -14.29 19.14 -33.34
N ALA A 37 -12.99 19.42 -33.59
CA ALA A 37 -11.89 18.81 -32.82
C ALA A 37 -11.47 19.65 -31.58
N ALA A 38 -12.15 20.76 -31.32
CA ALA A 38 -11.93 21.53 -30.09
C ALA A 38 -13.03 21.20 -29.09
N GLY A 39 -12.77 20.19 -28.23
CA GLY A 39 -13.52 20.10 -27.01
C GLY A 39 -14.25 18.80 -26.73
N SER A 40 -13.58 17.69 -26.85
CA SER A 40 -13.84 16.53 -26.00
C SER A 40 -12.50 15.94 -25.60
N THR A 41 -11.73 16.69 -24.80
CA THR A 41 -10.96 16.01 -23.81
C THR A 41 -12.03 15.33 -22.93
N LEU A 42 -12.33 14.08 -23.24
CA LEU A 42 -12.91 13.18 -22.26
C LEU A 42 -11.99 13.35 -21.06
N ALA A 43 -12.48 14.08 -20.05
CA ALA A 43 -11.84 14.07 -18.75
C ALA A 43 -11.69 12.59 -18.44
N ALA A 44 -10.47 12.07 -18.50
CA ALA A 44 -10.21 10.70 -18.10
C ALA A 44 -10.92 10.53 -16.78
N ASP A 45 -11.81 9.53 -16.68
CA ASP A 45 -12.56 9.29 -15.46
C ASP A 45 -11.56 9.30 -14.31
N LYS A 46 -11.72 10.27 -13.42
CA LYS A 46 -10.86 10.42 -12.24
C LYS A 46 -11.15 9.27 -11.30
N GLU A 47 -10.60 8.09 -11.61
CA GLU A 47 -10.77 6.89 -10.81
C GLU A 47 -9.44 6.50 -10.16
N VAL A 48 -9.53 5.98 -8.95
CA VAL A 48 -8.39 5.43 -8.21
C VAL A 48 -8.81 4.24 -7.38
N THR A 49 -8.01 3.18 -7.38
CA THR A 49 -8.17 2.06 -6.47
C THR A 49 -7.11 2.14 -5.38
N ILE A 50 -7.56 2.14 -4.12
CA ILE A 50 -6.72 2.09 -2.92
C ILE A 50 -6.86 0.70 -2.30
N ALA A 51 -5.76 -0.05 -2.29
CA ALA A 51 -5.68 -1.33 -1.60
C ALA A 51 -5.32 -1.13 -0.12
N PHE A 52 -5.95 -1.88 0.77
CA PHE A 52 -5.72 -1.80 2.20
C PHE A 52 -5.79 -3.18 2.87
N GLN A 53 -5.29 -3.26 4.10
CA GLN A 53 -5.31 -4.46 4.94
C GLN A 53 -6.32 -4.29 6.10
N ASP A 54 -6.45 -5.31 6.94
CA ASP A 54 -7.34 -5.33 8.10
C ASP A 54 -6.77 -4.63 9.34
N MET A 55 -5.74 -3.81 9.19
CA MET A 55 -5.10 -3.08 10.28
C MET A 55 -6.02 -2.03 10.90
N MET A 56 -5.96 -1.90 12.23
CA MET A 56 -6.66 -0.86 12.97
C MET A 56 -5.82 0.42 13.00
N VAL A 57 -6.12 1.36 12.12
CA VAL A 57 -5.37 2.62 11.93
C VAL A 57 -6.31 3.81 11.75
N PRO A 58 -5.89 5.06 12.08
CA PRO A 58 -6.78 6.22 12.12
C PRO A 58 -7.45 6.58 10.79
N TRP A 59 -6.77 6.41 9.65
CA TRP A 59 -7.34 6.79 8.36
C TRP A 59 -8.57 5.97 7.93
N ARG A 60 -8.91 4.87 8.64
CA ARG A 60 -10.18 4.15 8.44
C ARG A 60 -11.39 5.06 8.64
N TYR A 61 -11.25 6.09 9.49
CA TYR A 61 -12.33 7.05 9.66
C TYR A 61 -12.51 7.95 8.44
N ALA A 62 -11.42 8.37 7.77
CA ALA A 62 -11.51 9.04 6.47
C ALA A 62 -12.19 8.17 5.41
N GLN A 63 -11.85 6.87 5.40
CA GLN A 63 -12.45 5.88 4.50
C GLN A 63 -13.96 5.74 4.75
N GLN A 64 -14.39 5.64 6.02
CA GLN A 64 -15.81 5.57 6.40
C GLN A 64 -16.61 6.81 5.97
N LEU A 65 -15.99 7.98 6.02
CA LEU A 65 -16.61 9.24 5.64
C LEU A 65 -16.58 9.51 4.12
N ASP A 66 -15.90 8.64 3.35
CA ASP A 66 -15.61 8.85 1.93
C ASP A 66 -14.92 10.20 1.65
N GLU A 67 -14.08 10.64 2.60
CA GLU A 67 -13.49 11.99 2.56
C GLU A 67 -12.53 12.14 1.38
N ILE A 68 -11.78 11.08 1.02
CA ILE A 68 -10.85 11.14 -0.10
C ILE A 68 -11.59 11.43 -1.41
N ALA A 69 -12.73 10.77 -1.67
CA ALA A 69 -13.54 11.03 -2.86
C ALA A 69 -14.11 12.46 -2.85
N LYS A 70 -14.64 12.90 -1.70
CA LYS A 70 -15.23 14.23 -1.53
C LYS A 70 -14.24 15.37 -1.76
N GLU A 71 -13.02 15.24 -1.20
CA GLU A 71 -11.99 16.27 -1.30
C GLU A 71 -11.27 16.29 -2.66
N THR A 72 -11.20 15.17 -3.34
CA THR A 72 -10.43 15.05 -4.59
C THR A 72 -11.30 15.11 -5.85
N GLY A 73 -12.59 14.80 -5.73
CA GLY A 73 -13.49 14.62 -6.86
C GLY A 73 -13.18 13.36 -7.69
N TYR A 74 -12.43 12.40 -7.13
CA TYR A 74 -12.17 11.10 -7.73
C TYR A 74 -13.23 10.10 -7.29
N LYS A 75 -13.55 9.16 -8.17
CA LYS A 75 -14.23 7.93 -7.78
C LYS A 75 -13.19 7.02 -7.12
N VAL A 76 -13.29 6.83 -5.82
CA VAL A 76 -12.35 6.03 -5.03
C VAL A 76 -12.93 4.64 -4.80
N SER A 77 -12.18 3.62 -5.20
CA SER A 77 -12.51 2.21 -4.93
C SER A 77 -11.56 1.66 -3.87
N TYR A 78 -12.11 1.14 -2.79
CA TYR A 78 -11.32 0.52 -1.73
C TYR A 78 -11.34 -1.01 -1.88
N ARG A 79 -10.15 -1.63 -1.87
CA ARG A 79 -10.03 -3.10 -1.97
C ARG A 79 -9.24 -3.65 -0.79
N LYS A 80 -9.91 -4.50 0.00
CA LYS A 80 -9.30 -5.18 1.15
C LYS A 80 -8.52 -6.41 0.72
N PHE A 81 -7.31 -6.58 1.26
CA PHE A 81 -6.44 -7.73 1.03
C PHE A 81 -6.00 -8.35 2.36
N GLY A 82 -5.64 -9.63 2.31
CA GLY A 82 -5.23 -10.39 3.50
C GLY A 82 -3.79 -10.14 3.96
N GLY A 83 -3.05 -9.25 3.29
CA GLY A 83 -1.68 -8.88 3.68
C GLY A 83 -0.98 -8.07 2.60
N GLY A 84 0.11 -7.38 2.98
CA GLY A 84 0.87 -6.47 2.12
C GLY A 84 1.45 -7.14 0.87
N GLY A 85 1.80 -8.42 0.93
CA GLY A 85 2.25 -9.17 -0.25
C GLY A 85 1.15 -9.31 -1.32
N ASP A 86 -0.13 -9.45 -0.91
CA ASP A 86 -1.27 -9.45 -1.82
C ASP A 86 -1.52 -8.06 -2.42
N VAL A 87 -1.35 -7.00 -1.61
CA VAL A 87 -1.43 -5.60 -2.07
C VAL A 87 -0.40 -5.33 -3.16
N ILE A 88 0.87 -5.66 -2.93
CA ILE A 88 1.96 -5.45 -3.91
C ILE A 88 1.71 -6.25 -5.20
N ARG A 89 1.20 -7.48 -5.11
CA ARG A 89 0.81 -8.25 -6.31
C ARG A 89 -0.34 -7.59 -7.08
N ALA A 90 -1.33 -7.03 -6.37
CA ALA A 90 -2.43 -6.31 -7.00
C ALA A 90 -1.95 -5.02 -7.68
N MET A 91 -0.98 -4.31 -7.11
CA MET A 91 -0.35 -3.15 -7.76
C MET A 91 0.45 -3.56 -9.00
N ALA A 92 1.16 -4.68 -8.96
CA ALA A 92 1.90 -5.22 -10.09
C ALA A 92 1.00 -5.54 -11.30
N SER A 93 -0.27 -5.87 -11.07
CA SER A 93 -1.25 -6.10 -12.15
C SER A 93 -1.80 -4.82 -12.81
N GLY A 94 -1.44 -3.63 -12.28
CA GLY A 94 -1.92 -2.33 -12.77
C GLY A 94 -3.34 -1.93 -12.30
N ASN A 95 -4.05 -2.83 -11.60
CA ASN A 95 -5.44 -2.59 -11.18
C ASN A 95 -5.56 -1.80 -9.85
N VAL A 96 -4.45 -1.49 -9.23
CA VAL A 96 -4.36 -0.76 -7.96
C VAL A 96 -3.29 0.32 -8.10
N GLN A 97 -3.66 1.57 -7.88
CA GLN A 97 -2.75 2.70 -7.99
C GLN A 97 -2.04 3.02 -6.69
N ILE A 98 -2.72 2.83 -5.55
CA ILE A 98 -2.21 3.14 -4.22
C ILE A 98 -2.42 1.92 -3.32
N GLY A 99 -1.41 1.58 -2.52
CA GLY A 99 -1.48 0.42 -1.64
C GLY A 99 -0.93 0.69 -0.25
N GLU A 100 -1.62 0.17 0.76
CA GLU A 100 -1.15 0.09 2.15
C GLU A 100 -0.36 -1.21 2.32
N ALA A 101 0.93 -1.11 2.63
CA ALA A 101 1.79 -2.28 2.76
C ALA A 101 2.91 -2.06 3.76
N GLY A 102 3.31 -3.11 4.46
CA GLY A 102 4.46 -3.10 5.34
C GLY A 102 5.79 -2.96 4.60
N SER A 103 6.84 -2.57 5.31
CA SER A 103 8.19 -2.38 4.76
C SER A 103 8.72 -3.63 4.04
N SER A 104 8.39 -4.82 4.51
CA SER A 104 8.83 -6.09 3.92
C SER A 104 8.25 -6.33 2.51
N PRO A 105 6.93 -6.29 2.29
CA PRO A 105 6.38 -6.40 0.94
C PRO A 105 6.77 -5.23 0.02
N VAL A 106 6.97 -4.02 0.56
CA VAL A 106 7.47 -2.87 -0.22
C VAL A 106 8.89 -3.15 -0.71
N ALA A 107 9.80 -3.62 0.17
CA ALA A 107 11.16 -4.00 -0.22
C ALA A 107 11.17 -5.11 -1.27
N ALA A 108 10.28 -6.12 -1.14
CA ALA A 108 10.16 -7.19 -2.12
C ALA A 108 9.66 -6.68 -3.48
N GLY A 109 8.65 -5.80 -3.50
CA GLY A 109 8.13 -5.20 -4.74
C GLY A 109 9.18 -4.37 -5.48
N LEU A 110 9.91 -3.52 -4.75
CA LEU A 110 11.01 -2.73 -5.32
C LEU A 110 12.13 -3.62 -5.86
N SER A 111 12.50 -4.70 -5.14
CA SER A 111 13.51 -5.68 -5.59
C SER A 111 13.11 -6.41 -6.88
N GLN A 112 11.80 -6.51 -7.15
CA GLN A 112 11.24 -7.09 -8.37
C GLN A 112 11.10 -6.05 -9.51
N GLY A 113 11.53 -4.81 -9.29
CA GLY A 113 11.50 -3.74 -10.28
C GLY A 113 10.11 -3.10 -10.48
N LEU A 114 9.20 -3.25 -9.51
CA LEU A 114 7.89 -2.59 -9.61
C LEU A 114 8.05 -1.06 -9.55
N PRO A 115 7.36 -0.30 -10.42
CA PRO A 115 7.42 1.15 -10.45
C PRO A 115 6.53 1.75 -9.35
N ILE A 116 6.91 1.52 -8.10
CA ILE A 116 6.20 2.03 -6.91
C ILE A 116 7.09 2.95 -6.09
N GLN A 117 6.48 3.88 -5.38
CA GLN A 117 7.15 4.77 -4.44
C GLN A 117 6.42 4.81 -3.10
N LEU A 118 7.16 4.59 -2.02
CA LEU A 118 6.73 4.88 -0.66
C LEU A 118 6.67 6.39 -0.48
N PHE A 119 5.51 6.94 -0.11
CA PHE A 119 5.29 8.37 0.01
C PHE A 119 4.76 8.83 1.37
N TRP A 120 4.30 7.89 2.20
CA TRP A 120 3.77 8.14 3.54
C TRP A 120 4.11 6.98 4.47
N ILE A 121 4.64 7.27 5.64
CA ILE A 121 4.76 6.30 6.73
C ILE A 121 3.45 6.31 7.49
N LEU A 122 2.69 5.23 7.38
CA LEU A 122 1.41 5.09 8.08
C LEU A 122 1.64 4.98 9.58
N ASP A 123 2.59 4.11 9.97
CA ASP A 123 3.01 3.93 11.35
C ASP A 123 4.40 3.28 11.46
N ASN A 124 5.02 3.42 12.62
CA ASN A 124 6.02 2.50 13.11
C ASN A 124 5.26 1.37 13.82
N ILE A 125 5.40 0.15 13.35
CA ILE A 125 4.61 -1.01 13.81
C ILE A 125 4.76 -1.24 15.31
N ASN A 126 5.98 -1.07 15.86
CA ASN A 126 6.26 -1.24 17.28
C ASN A 126 5.66 -2.56 17.83
N ASP A 127 4.79 -2.53 18.83
CA ASP A 127 4.19 -3.73 19.46
C ASP A 127 2.86 -4.16 18.78
N ALA A 128 2.44 -3.51 17.70
CA ALA A 128 1.22 -3.84 16.97
C ALA A 128 1.29 -5.18 16.21
N GLU A 129 2.50 -5.71 16.03
CA GLU A 129 2.73 -7.08 15.59
C GLU A 129 3.44 -7.85 16.72
N ALA A 130 2.92 -9.00 17.08
CA ALA A 130 3.52 -9.81 18.14
C ALA A 130 3.44 -11.31 17.88
N MET A 131 4.41 -12.04 18.41
CA MET A 131 4.42 -13.49 18.43
C MET A 131 3.75 -13.98 19.70
N VAL A 132 2.65 -14.70 19.54
CA VAL A 132 1.86 -15.28 20.63
C VAL A 132 2.07 -16.78 20.64
N ALA A 133 2.41 -17.34 21.80
CA ALA A 133 2.44 -18.79 22.02
C ALA A 133 1.09 -19.22 22.63
N ARG A 134 0.49 -20.29 22.09
CA ARG A 134 -0.80 -20.82 22.55
C ARG A 134 -0.64 -21.46 23.94
N ASN A 135 -1.59 -21.20 24.83
CA ASN A 135 -1.61 -21.85 26.15
C ASN A 135 -1.63 -23.39 25.97
N GLY A 136 -0.81 -24.09 26.76
CA GLY A 136 -0.67 -25.52 26.64
C GLY A 136 0.24 -26.05 25.53
N SER A 137 0.80 -25.18 24.65
CA SER A 137 1.77 -25.58 23.62
C SER A 137 3.16 -25.96 24.15
N GLY A 138 3.44 -25.61 25.42
CA GLY A 138 4.76 -25.76 26.03
C GLY A 138 5.79 -24.72 25.56
N VAL A 139 5.35 -23.68 24.83
CA VAL A 139 6.21 -22.58 24.34
C VAL A 139 6.04 -21.37 25.25
N THR A 140 7.16 -20.88 25.81
CA THR A 140 7.20 -19.65 26.61
C THR A 140 8.27 -18.67 26.17
N SER A 141 9.06 -19.04 25.14
CA SER A 141 10.09 -18.22 24.51
C SER A 141 10.30 -18.64 23.06
N VAL A 142 10.92 -17.79 22.24
CA VAL A 142 11.24 -18.09 20.84
C VAL A 142 12.15 -19.31 20.71
N ALA A 143 13.09 -19.52 21.64
CA ALA A 143 13.99 -20.68 21.64
C ALA A 143 13.26 -22.04 21.75
N GLN A 144 12.05 -22.05 22.32
CA GLN A 144 11.23 -23.26 22.46
C GLN A 144 10.34 -23.55 21.24
N LEU A 145 10.47 -22.78 20.16
CA LEU A 145 9.76 -23.05 18.90
C LEU A 145 10.32 -24.23 18.11
N LYS A 146 11.45 -24.81 18.53
CA LYS A 146 12.04 -25.98 17.84
C LYS A 146 11.00 -27.11 17.71
N GLY A 147 10.77 -27.56 16.46
CA GLY A 147 9.76 -28.57 16.12
C GLY A 147 8.31 -28.13 16.17
N LYS A 148 8.02 -26.88 16.58
CA LYS A 148 6.66 -26.32 16.72
C LYS A 148 6.16 -25.72 15.41
N ARG A 149 4.84 -25.53 15.33
CA ARG A 149 4.13 -24.95 14.19
C ARG A 149 3.87 -23.47 14.47
N LEU A 150 4.46 -22.60 13.64
CA LEU A 150 4.31 -21.15 13.71
C LEU A 150 3.52 -20.65 12.50
N GLY A 151 2.30 -20.14 12.72
CA GLY A 151 1.51 -19.48 11.68
C GLY A 151 1.96 -18.03 11.48
N VAL A 152 2.22 -17.63 10.23
CA VAL A 152 2.61 -16.26 9.89
C VAL A 152 2.24 -15.94 8.43
N PRO A 153 1.76 -14.72 8.11
CA PRO A 153 1.52 -14.32 6.72
C PRO A 153 2.87 -14.11 5.99
N PHE A 154 3.14 -14.89 4.95
CA PHE A 154 4.39 -14.78 4.21
C PHE A 154 4.48 -13.44 3.44
N VAL A 155 5.72 -12.98 3.23
CA VAL A 155 6.01 -11.68 2.59
C VAL A 155 5.33 -10.53 3.38
N SER A 156 5.35 -10.60 4.72
CA SER A 156 4.89 -9.55 5.63
C SER A 156 6.03 -9.11 6.56
N THR A 157 5.82 -8.03 7.26
CA THR A 157 6.69 -7.56 8.35
C THR A 157 6.75 -8.57 9.50
N SER A 158 5.61 -9.19 9.83
CA SER A 158 5.54 -10.29 10.81
C SER A 158 6.39 -11.50 10.37
N HIS A 159 6.39 -11.86 9.08
CA HIS A 159 7.24 -12.95 8.58
C HIS A 159 8.73 -12.61 8.71
N PHE A 160 9.11 -11.40 8.31
CA PHE A 160 10.49 -10.94 8.44
C PHE A 160 10.95 -10.97 9.90
N HIS A 161 10.18 -10.38 10.81
CA HIS A 161 10.51 -10.37 12.23
C HIS A 161 10.46 -11.76 12.88
N ALA A 162 9.55 -12.64 12.43
CA ALA A 162 9.56 -14.04 12.91
C ALA A 162 10.86 -14.76 12.59
N LEU A 163 11.34 -14.65 11.33
CA LEU A 163 12.60 -15.26 10.91
C LEU A 163 13.81 -14.64 11.65
N LEU A 164 13.78 -13.32 11.86
CA LEU A 164 14.84 -12.62 12.58
C LEU A 164 14.87 -13.04 14.07
N ALA A 165 13.71 -13.19 14.71
CA ALA A 165 13.61 -13.68 16.08
C ALA A 165 14.08 -15.14 16.22
N ILE A 166 13.72 -16.02 15.28
CA ILE A 166 14.16 -17.41 15.21
C ILE A 166 15.69 -17.47 15.12
N LYS A 167 16.29 -16.71 14.17
CA LYS A 167 17.75 -16.63 14.00
C LYS A 167 18.45 -16.12 15.26
N LYS A 168 17.91 -15.07 15.91
CA LYS A 168 18.43 -14.51 17.15
C LYS A 168 18.37 -15.49 18.32
N ALA A 169 17.34 -16.34 18.36
CA ALA A 169 17.20 -17.40 19.36
C ALA A 169 18.15 -18.60 19.13
N GLY A 170 19.05 -18.54 18.14
CA GLY A 170 19.99 -19.61 17.79
C GLY A 170 19.36 -20.77 17.01
N LEU A 171 18.16 -20.57 16.48
CA LEU A 171 17.46 -21.56 15.64
C LEU A 171 17.62 -21.19 14.17
N SER A 172 17.56 -22.22 13.30
CA SER A 172 17.40 -22.03 11.86
C SER A 172 15.90 -22.02 11.50
N PRO A 173 15.50 -21.41 10.36
CA PRO A 173 14.11 -21.50 9.88
C PRO A 173 13.63 -22.94 9.71
N SER A 174 14.51 -23.89 9.43
CA SER A 174 14.20 -25.32 9.30
C SER A 174 13.94 -26.03 10.64
N ASP A 175 14.36 -25.44 11.75
CA ASP A 175 14.05 -25.97 13.09
C ASP A 175 12.60 -25.70 13.50
N VAL A 176 11.90 -24.77 12.84
CA VAL A 176 10.53 -24.36 13.14
C VAL A 176 9.65 -24.65 11.92
N LYS A 177 8.48 -25.23 12.11
CA LYS A 177 7.51 -25.42 11.04
C LYS A 177 6.76 -24.10 10.78
N VAL A 178 7.38 -23.20 10.02
CA VAL A 178 6.78 -21.92 9.65
C VAL A 178 5.75 -22.15 8.55
N LEU A 179 4.49 -21.79 8.84
CA LEU A 179 3.32 -22.05 7.97
C LEU A 179 2.81 -20.73 7.41
N ASN A 180 2.70 -20.66 6.08
CA ASN A 180 2.11 -19.50 5.41
C ASN A 180 0.60 -19.49 5.60
N MET A 181 0.10 -18.55 6.39
CA MET A 181 -1.33 -18.39 6.69
C MET A 181 -1.70 -16.92 6.70
N ARG A 182 -2.82 -16.58 6.07
CA ARG A 182 -3.42 -15.24 6.21
C ARG A 182 -4.01 -15.06 7.61
N PRO A 183 -4.19 -13.81 8.10
CA PRO A 183 -4.70 -13.59 9.45
C PRO A 183 -5.99 -14.36 9.78
N PRO A 184 -7.04 -14.42 8.93
CA PRO A 184 -8.22 -15.24 9.22
C PRO A 184 -7.93 -16.75 9.32
N GLU A 185 -6.97 -17.26 8.53
CA GLU A 185 -6.54 -18.66 8.58
C GLU A 185 -5.79 -18.97 9.87
N ILE A 186 -4.96 -18.02 10.34
CA ILE A 186 -4.29 -18.08 11.65
C ILE A 186 -5.33 -18.18 12.77
N ALA A 187 -6.34 -17.31 12.78
CA ALA A 187 -7.40 -17.34 13.78
C ALA A 187 -8.12 -18.69 13.82
N ALA A 188 -8.49 -19.23 12.64
CA ALA A 188 -9.15 -20.52 12.55
C ALA A 188 -8.25 -21.70 12.97
N ALA A 189 -6.97 -21.71 12.55
CA ALA A 189 -6.01 -22.74 12.94
C ALA A 189 -5.68 -22.68 14.46
N TRP A 190 -5.65 -21.49 15.03
CA TRP A 190 -5.48 -21.28 16.45
C TRP A 190 -6.61 -21.91 17.29
N GLU A 191 -7.85 -21.66 16.90
CA GLU A 191 -9.04 -22.20 17.57
C GLU A 191 -9.04 -23.74 17.56
N ARG A 192 -8.64 -24.37 16.46
CA ARG A 192 -8.54 -25.84 16.34
C ARG A 192 -7.30 -26.43 17.04
N GLY A 193 -6.33 -25.60 17.42
CA GLY A 193 -5.05 -26.07 17.96
C GLY A 193 -4.10 -26.62 16.91
N ASP A 194 -4.28 -26.26 15.65
CA ASP A 194 -3.43 -26.70 14.53
C ASP A 194 -2.06 -26.02 14.51
N ILE A 195 -1.89 -24.89 15.22
CA ILE A 195 -0.63 -24.15 15.40
C ILE A 195 -0.31 -23.96 16.87
N ASP A 196 0.99 -23.90 17.17
CA ASP A 196 1.50 -23.78 18.54
C ASP A 196 1.82 -22.33 18.90
N ALA A 197 2.12 -21.51 17.89
CA ALA A 197 2.36 -20.07 17.99
C ALA A 197 1.92 -19.37 16.69
N ALA A 198 1.73 -18.06 16.76
CA ALA A 198 1.49 -17.22 15.59
C ALA A 198 2.18 -15.87 15.75
N PHE A 199 2.60 -15.24 14.62
CA PHE A 199 3.07 -13.86 14.60
C PHE A 199 2.17 -13.08 13.66
N VAL A 200 1.40 -12.13 14.20
CA VAL A 200 0.33 -11.45 13.47
C VAL A 200 -0.01 -10.12 14.14
N TRP A 201 -0.85 -9.33 13.51
CA TRP A 201 -1.39 -8.03 13.96
C TRP A 201 -2.88 -8.08 14.30
N ASN A 202 -3.40 -6.97 14.82
CA ASN A 202 -4.82 -6.82 15.11
C ASN A 202 -5.68 -6.76 13.81
N PRO A 203 -6.90 -7.35 13.85
CA PRO A 203 -7.62 -7.84 15.01
C PRO A 203 -7.26 -9.25 15.49
N VAL A 204 -6.55 -10.04 14.69
CA VAL A 204 -6.25 -11.45 15.03
C VAL A 204 -5.33 -11.55 16.25
N LEU A 205 -4.39 -10.63 16.42
CA LEU A 205 -3.50 -10.58 17.59
C LEU A 205 -4.30 -10.51 18.89
N ALA A 206 -5.29 -9.62 19.00
CA ALA A 206 -6.15 -9.51 20.18
C ALA A 206 -6.89 -10.82 20.43
N LYS A 207 -7.51 -11.39 19.40
CA LYS A 207 -8.25 -12.65 19.48
C LYS A 207 -7.42 -13.80 20.03
N ILE A 208 -6.20 -14.03 19.50
CA ILE A 208 -5.35 -15.15 19.92
C ILE A 208 -4.67 -14.89 21.26
N SER A 209 -4.47 -13.63 21.64
CA SER A 209 -3.90 -13.25 22.94
C SER A 209 -4.82 -13.59 24.10
N ALA A 210 -6.13 -13.72 23.89
CA ALA A 210 -7.09 -14.17 24.90
C ALA A 210 -6.80 -15.60 25.40
N SER A 211 -6.18 -16.46 24.60
CA SER A 211 -5.84 -17.85 24.92
C SER A 211 -4.36 -18.18 24.69
N GLY A 212 -3.51 -17.15 24.66
CA GLY A 212 -2.07 -17.28 24.47
C GLY A 212 -1.29 -16.25 25.27
N LYS A 213 0.03 -16.32 25.15
CA LYS A 213 0.97 -15.39 25.79
C LYS A 213 1.89 -14.79 24.74
N VAL A 214 2.00 -13.47 24.70
CA VAL A 214 3.01 -12.77 23.89
C VAL A 214 4.40 -13.16 24.37
N ILE A 215 5.25 -13.65 23.48
CA ILE A 215 6.63 -14.08 23.75
C ILE A 215 7.66 -13.14 23.14
N THR A 216 7.30 -12.37 22.15
CA THR A 216 8.07 -11.25 21.58
C THR A 216 7.16 -10.38 20.72
N SER A 217 7.62 -9.18 20.32
CA SER A 217 6.92 -8.25 19.42
C SER A 217 7.88 -7.66 18.41
N SER A 218 7.35 -7.00 17.36
CA SER A 218 8.16 -6.26 16.41
C SER A 218 8.94 -5.14 17.09
N GLY A 219 8.37 -4.45 18.07
CA GLY A 219 9.07 -3.43 18.86
C GLY A 219 10.23 -4.01 19.68
N LYS A 220 10.03 -5.14 20.33
CA LYS A 220 11.10 -5.85 21.07
C LYS A 220 12.23 -6.30 20.14
N ILE A 221 11.89 -6.85 18.97
CA ILE A 221 12.88 -7.30 17.99
C ILE A 221 13.65 -6.09 17.43
N ALA A 222 12.97 -4.98 17.14
CA ALA A 222 13.59 -3.75 16.68
C ALA A 222 14.58 -3.18 17.71
N ALA A 223 14.19 -3.14 18.98
CA ALA A 223 15.07 -2.71 20.08
C ALA A 223 16.32 -3.60 20.19
N ASP A 224 16.15 -4.91 19.99
CA ASP A 224 17.21 -5.90 20.12
C ASP A 224 18.16 -5.98 18.89
N THR A 225 17.73 -5.55 17.72
CA THR A 225 18.45 -5.74 16.45
C THR A 225 18.80 -4.43 15.74
N GLY A 226 18.17 -3.32 16.13
CA GLY A 226 18.27 -2.04 15.44
C GLY A 226 17.45 -1.96 14.14
N ILE A 227 16.66 -3.00 13.80
CA ILE A 227 15.90 -3.07 12.56
C ILE A 227 14.40 -2.96 12.90
N ALA A 228 13.84 -1.76 12.70
CA ALA A 228 12.42 -1.50 12.83
C ALA A 228 11.67 -1.81 11.53
N THR A 229 10.40 -2.18 11.66
CA THR A 229 9.45 -2.28 10.56
C THR A 229 8.41 -1.17 10.65
N PHE A 230 7.84 -0.82 9.52
CA PHE A 230 6.79 0.18 9.41
C PHE A 230 5.74 -0.28 8.40
N ASP A 231 4.54 0.26 8.53
CA ASP A 231 3.57 0.25 7.45
C ASP A 231 3.59 1.60 6.73
N GLY A 232 3.31 1.57 5.44
CA GLY A 232 3.32 2.77 4.63
C GLY A 232 2.37 2.69 3.45
N PHE A 233 2.11 3.84 2.88
CA PHE A 233 1.45 3.94 1.59
C PHE A 233 2.47 4.00 0.47
N VAL A 234 2.28 3.13 -0.51
CA VAL A 234 3.00 3.14 -1.78
C VAL A 234 2.05 3.52 -2.91
N VAL A 235 2.58 4.15 -3.94
CA VAL A 235 1.84 4.57 -5.13
C VAL A 235 2.59 4.13 -6.39
N ASN A 236 1.86 3.81 -7.46
CA ASN A 236 2.46 3.68 -8.78
C ASN A 236 3.09 5.01 -9.19
N SER A 237 4.37 5.00 -9.56
CA SER A 237 5.17 6.21 -9.78
C SER A 237 4.65 7.06 -10.94
N GLU A 238 4.24 6.44 -12.04
CA GLU A 238 3.71 7.12 -13.21
C GLU A 238 2.34 7.74 -12.91
N TRP A 239 1.47 6.97 -12.23
CA TRP A 239 0.18 7.49 -11.82
C TRP A 239 0.33 8.70 -10.89
N ALA A 240 1.24 8.64 -9.93
CA ALA A 240 1.49 9.73 -8.99
C ALA A 240 1.96 11.01 -9.70
N GLN A 241 2.84 10.89 -10.71
CA GLN A 241 3.31 12.03 -11.51
C GLN A 241 2.16 12.75 -12.23
N ASN A 242 1.20 11.98 -12.72
CA ASN A 242 0.04 12.52 -13.46
C ASN A 242 -1.10 12.99 -12.52
N ASN A 243 -1.02 12.70 -11.21
CA ASN A 243 -2.10 12.95 -10.23
C ASN A 243 -1.62 13.69 -8.98
N GLN A 244 -0.72 14.68 -9.13
CA GLN A 244 -0.08 15.40 -8.03
C GLN A 244 -1.08 16.07 -7.06
N ALA A 245 -2.17 16.66 -7.60
CA ALA A 245 -3.20 17.29 -6.78
C ALA A 245 -3.91 16.26 -5.88
N PHE A 246 -4.23 15.08 -6.42
CA PHE A 246 -4.79 13.96 -5.65
C PHE A 246 -3.85 13.55 -4.53
N MET A 247 -2.57 13.35 -4.84
CA MET A 247 -1.55 12.94 -3.86
C MET A 247 -1.42 13.95 -2.72
N MET A 248 -1.46 15.27 -3.03
CA MET A 248 -1.42 16.31 -1.99
C MET A 248 -2.67 16.31 -1.11
N SER A 249 -3.85 16.10 -1.67
CA SER A 249 -5.09 15.97 -0.88
C SER A 249 -5.05 14.73 0.00
N LEU A 250 -4.61 13.59 -0.54
CA LEU A 250 -4.49 12.35 0.21
C LEU A 250 -3.58 12.49 1.43
N VAL A 251 -2.35 13.03 1.26
CA VAL A 251 -1.43 13.17 2.39
C VAL A 251 -1.92 14.16 3.45
N LYS A 252 -2.69 15.20 3.06
CA LYS A 252 -3.35 16.10 4.02
C LYS A 252 -4.40 15.36 4.85
N ILE A 253 -5.19 14.51 4.21
CA ILE A 253 -6.21 13.68 4.89
C ILE A 253 -5.53 12.70 5.85
N LEU A 254 -4.49 11.99 5.42
CA LEU A 254 -3.75 11.06 6.28
C LEU A 254 -3.18 11.81 7.49
N ALA A 255 -2.49 12.93 7.27
CA ALA A 255 -1.94 13.77 8.33
C ALA A 255 -3.01 14.25 9.33
N LYS A 256 -4.19 14.63 8.83
CA LYS A 256 -5.34 15.06 9.65
C LYS A 256 -5.76 13.97 10.64
N TYR A 257 -5.98 12.75 10.16
CA TYR A 257 -6.48 11.67 11.02
C TYR A 257 -5.41 11.15 11.99
N ASP A 258 -4.16 11.08 11.58
CA ASP A 258 -3.06 10.78 12.48
C ASP A 258 -2.90 11.85 13.57
N ALA A 259 -3.06 13.14 13.21
CA ALA A 259 -3.03 14.24 14.18
C ALA A 259 -4.22 14.20 15.15
N MET A 260 -5.42 13.88 14.65
CA MET A 260 -6.61 13.70 15.50
C MET A 260 -6.40 12.59 16.53
N TYR A 261 -5.83 11.46 16.11
CA TYR A 261 -5.53 10.38 17.03
C TYR A 261 -4.48 10.80 18.07
N ARG A 262 -3.35 11.38 17.65
CA ARG A 262 -2.28 11.82 18.58
C ARG A 262 -2.76 12.84 19.60
N ALA A 263 -3.65 13.75 19.18
CA ALA A 263 -4.17 14.80 20.07
C ALA A 263 -5.17 14.25 21.09
N HIS A 264 -6.00 13.29 20.70
CA HIS A 264 -7.11 12.78 21.49
C HIS A 264 -7.28 11.26 21.35
N PRO A 265 -6.30 10.44 21.79
CA PRO A 265 -6.40 8.99 21.67
C PRO A 265 -7.60 8.42 22.43
N GLU A 266 -8.03 9.09 23.53
CA GLU A 266 -9.21 8.72 24.32
C GLU A 266 -10.54 8.80 23.55
N GLN A 267 -10.57 9.54 22.44
CA GLN A 267 -11.73 9.64 21.55
C GLN A 267 -11.83 8.49 20.53
N TRP A 268 -10.88 7.57 20.50
CA TRP A 268 -10.84 6.46 19.55
C TRP A 268 -11.23 5.13 20.21
N THR A 269 -12.39 5.13 20.85
CA THR A 269 -12.95 3.94 21.51
C THR A 269 -14.06 3.33 20.66
N GLY A 270 -14.44 2.08 20.95
CA GLY A 270 -15.54 1.41 20.25
C GLY A 270 -16.92 2.05 20.40
N SER A 271 -17.09 3.02 21.30
CA SER A 271 -18.35 3.79 21.44
C SER A 271 -18.41 5.04 20.55
N THR A 272 -17.27 5.55 20.10
CA THR A 272 -17.17 6.77 19.30
C THR A 272 -17.32 6.49 17.80
N PRO A 273 -17.69 7.49 16.98
CA PRO A 273 -17.75 7.31 15.52
C PRO A 273 -16.44 6.86 14.91
N GLN A 274 -15.29 7.40 15.38
CA GLN A 274 -13.96 7.08 14.91
C GLN A 274 -13.62 5.61 15.19
N GLY A 275 -13.78 5.18 16.44
CA GLY A 275 -13.48 3.81 16.83
C GLY A 275 -14.41 2.78 16.17
N LYS A 276 -15.71 3.11 16.02
CA LYS A 276 -16.65 2.28 15.26
C LYS A 276 -16.23 2.09 13.80
N ALA A 277 -15.78 3.16 13.15
CA ALA A 277 -15.28 3.09 11.78
C ALA A 277 -14.04 2.21 11.66
N VAL A 278 -13.07 2.38 12.58
CA VAL A 278 -11.87 1.54 12.64
C VAL A 278 -12.25 0.08 12.80
N ALA A 279 -13.09 -0.28 13.76
CA ALA A 279 -13.53 -1.65 13.98
C ALA A 279 -14.22 -2.26 12.76
N ALA A 280 -15.22 -1.54 12.22
CA ALA A 280 -16.05 -2.03 11.09
C ALA A 280 -15.23 -2.32 9.84
N ILE A 281 -14.31 -1.42 9.47
CA ILE A 281 -13.50 -1.55 8.25
C ILE A 281 -12.40 -2.59 8.43
N SER A 282 -11.75 -2.61 9.60
CA SER A 282 -10.69 -3.59 9.91
C SER A 282 -11.25 -5.00 10.16
N GLY A 283 -12.51 -5.10 10.60
CA GLY A 283 -13.15 -6.38 10.93
C GLY A 283 -12.80 -6.88 12.32
N GLY A 284 -12.49 -5.97 13.24
CA GLY A 284 -12.24 -6.27 14.64
C GLY A 284 -13.41 -5.86 15.55
N GLU A 285 -13.28 -6.19 16.84
CA GLU A 285 -14.28 -5.84 17.82
C GLU A 285 -14.13 -4.38 18.28
N PRO A 286 -15.24 -3.63 18.44
CA PRO A 286 -15.17 -2.24 18.86
C PRO A 286 -14.37 -2.03 20.18
N GLY A 287 -14.49 -2.95 21.13
CA GLY A 287 -13.79 -2.87 22.41
C GLY A 287 -12.27 -2.97 22.34
N GLU A 288 -11.73 -3.48 21.22
CA GLU A 288 -10.29 -3.68 21.04
C GLU A 288 -9.58 -2.47 20.40
N VAL A 289 -10.34 -1.52 19.81
CA VAL A 289 -9.78 -0.45 18.98
C VAL A 289 -8.77 0.41 19.73
N ALA A 290 -9.11 0.89 20.91
CA ALA A 290 -8.23 1.78 21.68
C ALA A 290 -6.91 1.08 22.05
N ALA A 291 -6.97 -0.19 22.50
CA ALA A 291 -5.79 -0.98 22.83
C ALA A 291 -4.95 -1.29 21.59
N ALA A 292 -5.59 -1.58 20.45
CA ALA A 292 -4.89 -1.87 19.19
C ALA A 292 -4.15 -0.65 18.65
N LEU A 293 -4.81 0.51 18.61
CA LEU A 293 -4.20 1.77 18.15
C LEU A 293 -3.00 2.20 19.02
N ALA A 294 -3.07 1.95 20.34
CA ALA A 294 -2.00 2.31 21.28
C ALA A 294 -0.69 1.50 21.07
N LEU A 295 -0.73 0.40 20.33
CA LEU A 295 0.46 -0.41 20.02
C LEU A 295 1.32 0.18 18.92
N TYR A 296 0.76 1.05 18.07
CA TYR A 296 1.45 1.73 16.98
C TYR A 296 2.04 3.07 17.43
N GLN A 297 3.00 3.55 16.65
CA GLN A 297 3.49 4.93 16.73
C GLN A 297 3.25 5.62 15.40
N PHE A 298 2.43 6.67 15.40
CA PHE A 298 2.07 7.43 14.19
C PHE A 298 2.98 8.66 14.05
N PRO A 299 3.95 8.68 13.09
CA PRO A 299 4.89 9.79 12.94
C PRO A 299 4.18 11.08 12.50
N THR A 300 4.62 12.22 13.02
CA THR A 300 4.17 13.53 12.53
C THR A 300 4.69 13.80 11.12
N PRO A 301 4.08 14.70 10.33
CA PRO A 301 4.62 15.12 9.03
C PRO A 301 6.06 15.62 9.12
N ALA A 302 6.42 16.34 10.18
CA ALA A 302 7.79 16.83 10.40
C ALA A 302 8.79 15.68 10.64
N GLU A 303 8.41 14.67 11.43
CA GLU A 303 9.23 13.46 11.60
C GLU A 303 9.36 12.70 10.28
N GLN A 304 8.28 12.57 9.51
CA GLN A 304 8.32 11.90 8.20
C GLN A 304 9.21 12.65 7.21
N ALA A 305 9.22 13.99 7.23
CA ALA A 305 10.08 14.83 6.40
C ALA A 305 11.54 14.90 6.88
N SER A 306 11.92 14.14 7.90
CA SER A 306 13.28 14.07 8.44
C SER A 306 14.03 12.82 7.97
N VAL A 307 15.34 12.78 8.31
CA VAL A 307 16.18 11.59 8.07
C VAL A 307 15.71 10.36 8.85
N LYS A 308 14.91 10.56 9.88
CA LYS A 308 14.31 9.46 10.65
C LYS A 308 13.44 8.55 9.78
N TRP A 309 12.76 9.14 8.76
CA TRP A 309 11.85 8.39 7.90
C TRP A 309 12.13 8.55 6.39
N LEU A 310 11.60 9.55 5.71
CA LEU A 310 11.56 9.60 4.24
C LEU A 310 12.67 10.45 3.62
N SER A 311 13.25 11.43 4.36
CA SER A 311 14.25 12.35 3.80
C SER A 311 15.67 11.89 4.04
N GLY A 312 16.59 12.30 3.15
CA GLY A 312 18.03 12.02 3.28
C GLY A 312 18.55 10.94 2.32
N GLY A 313 17.76 10.53 1.32
CA GLY A 313 18.17 9.54 0.32
C GLY A 313 18.57 8.22 0.99
N LYS A 314 19.74 7.70 0.70
CA LYS A 314 20.26 6.44 1.31
C LYS A 314 20.33 6.47 2.85
N ASN A 315 20.39 7.64 3.44
CA ASN A 315 20.47 7.78 4.90
C ASN A 315 19.09 7.79 5.58
N ALA A 316 18.01 7.90 4.83
CA ALA A 316 16.66 7.88 5.34
C ALA A 316 16.37 6.57 6.09
N GLY A 317 15.69 6.67 7.25
CA GLY A 317 15.39 5.50 8.09
C GLY A 317 14.54 4.46 7.34
N ALA A 318 13.54 4.90 6.57
CA ALA A 318 12.75 4.00 5.74
C ALA A 318 13.61 3.26 4.69
N VAL A 319 14.54 3.96 4.03
CA VAL A 319 15.44 3.35 3.04
C VAL A 319 16.35 2.30 3.69
N LYS A 320 16.91 2.60 4.87
CA LYS A 320 17.73 1.65 5.63
C LYS A 320 16.93 0.41 6.06
N SER A 321 15.68 0.61 6.50
CA SER A 321 14.79 -0.50 6.85
C SER A 321 14.47 -1.39 5.64
N LEU A 322 14.16 -0.78 4.48
CA LEU A 322 13.92 -1.50 3.23
C LEU A 322 15.16 -2.31 2.80
N GLN A 323 16.34 -1.69 2.84
CA GLN A 323 17.60 -2.35 2.49
C GLN A 323 17.90 -3.53 3.41
N ALA A 324 17.85 -3.32 4.73
CA ALA A 324 18.14 -4.37 5.71
C ALA A 324 17.14 -5.55 5.59
N THR A 325 15.86 -5.24 5.37
CA THR A 325 14.84 -6.25 5.14
C THR A 325 15.11 -7.04 3.86
N ALA A 326 15.41 -6.36 2.75
CA ALA A 326 15.69 -7.03 1.47
C ALA A 326 16.93 -7.91 1.53
N ASP A 327 18.00 -7.42 2.15
CA ASP A 327 19.25 -8.18 2.31
C ASP A 327 19.02 -9.45 3.15
N PHE A 328 18.26 -9.32 4.25
CA PHE A 328 17.88 -10.47 5.06
C PHE A 328 17.01 -11.47 4.28
N LEU A 329 15.97 -11.00 3.56
CA LEU A 329 15.10 -11.87 2.77
C LEU A 329 15.86 -12.57 1.64
N LYS A 330 16.90 -11.93 1.08
CA LYS A 330 17.82 -12.54 0.11
C LYS A 330 18.68 -13.62 0.77
N GLU A 331 19.24 -13.35 1.96
CA GLU A 331 19.98 -14.35 2.75
C GLU A 331 19.11 -15.59 3.02
N GLN A 332 17.83 -15.39 3.34
CA GLN A 332 16.84 -16.46 3.54
C GLN A 332 16.31 -17.09 2.25
N LYS A 333 16.86 -16.70 1.08
CA LYS A 333 16.42 -17.19 -0.25
C LYS A 333 14.96 -16.91 -0.59
N THR A 334 14.33 -15.97 0.11
CA THR A 334 12.96 -15.49 -0.17
C THR A 334 12.96 -14.50 -1.33
N LEU A 335 14.04 -13.71 -1.49
CA LEU A 335 14.31 -12.86 -2.65
C LEU A 335 15.51 -13.38 -3.45
N GLN A 336 15.45 -13.26 -4.77
CA GLN A 336 16.56 -13.64 -5.67
C GLN A 336 17.63 -12.54 -5.75
N SER A 337 17.20 -11.27 -5.76
CA SER A 337 18.07 -10.10 -5.88
C SER A 337 17.58 -8.96 -5.01
N THR A 338 18.48 -8.03 -4.72
CA THR A 338 18.21 -6.77 -4.01
C THR A 338 18.64 -5.60 -4.88
N LEU A 339 18.06 -4.42 -4.63
CA LEU A 339 18.53 -3.19 -5.26
C LEU A 339 19.84 -2.71 -4.60
N PRO A 340 20.72 -2.03 -5.34
CA PRO A 340 21.90 -1.37 -4.76
C PRO A 340 21.53 -0.14 -3.94
N ASP A 341 20.31 0.40 -4.13
CA ASP A 341 19.81 1.59 -3.48
C ASP A 341 18.28 1.63 -3.49
N TYR A 342 17.67 1.54 -2.32
CA TYR A 342 16.22 1.60 -2.17
C TYR A 342 15.66 3.04 -2.12
N SER A 343 16.51 4.07 -2.13
CA SER A 343 16.05 5.46 -2.18
C SER A 343 15.29 5.80 -3.47
N VAL A 344 15.51 5.05 -4.54
CA VAL A 344 14.76 5.17 -5.80
C VAL A 344 13.25 4.89 -5.62
N GLY A 345 12.88 4.10 -4.61
CA GLY A 345 11.51 3.74 -4.27
C GLY A 345 10.92 4.54 -3.11
N VAL A 346 11.55 5.66 -2.68
CA VAL A 346 11.08 6.48 -1.57
C VAL A 346 11.03 7.95 -2.00
N THR A 347 9.95 8.64 -1.68
CA THR A 347 9.80 10.08 -1.95
C THR A 347 9.35 10.84 -0.71
N ASP A 348 9.98 11.96 -0.45
CA ASP A 348 9.64 12.90 0.64
C ASP A 348 8.93 14.17 0.16
N GLN A 349 8.64 14.25 -1.16
CA GLN A 349 8.11 15.48 -1.77
C GLN A 349 6.78 15.93 -1.16
N TYR A 350 5.88 14.98 -0.85
CA TYR A 350 4.54 15.30 -0.34
C TYR A 350 4.59 15.71 1.13
N VAL A 351 5.34 15.00 1.97
CA VAL A 351 5.49 15.35 3.40
C VAL A 351 6.24 16.67 3.59
N LYS A 352 7.22 16.98 2.74
CA LYS A 352 7.91 18.28 2.73
C LYS A 352 6.97 19.43 2.34
N ALA A 353 6.02 19.18 1.47
CA ALA A 353 5.02 20.17 1.10
C ALA A 353 4.02 20.47 2.24
N LEU A 354 3.78 19.49 3.13
CA LEU A 354 2.97 19.71 4.34
C LEU A 354 3.71 20.42 5.47
N ALA A 355 5.04 20.32 5.52
CA ALA A 355 5.86 20.86 6.58
C ALA A 355 6.23 22.36 6.36
N LYS A 356 5.86 22.92 5.21
CA LYS A 356 6.00 24.34 4.87
C LYS A 356 4.80 25.14 5.35
#